data_d2d48f96b1e660ffa76cf495b4e37fa5
#
_entry.id   d2d48f96b1e660ffa76cf495b4e37fa5
#
_cell.length_a   1.000
_cell.length_b   1.000
_cell.length_c   1.000
_cell.angle_alpha   90.00
_cell.angle_beta   90.00
_cell.angle_gamma   90.00
#
_symmetry.space_group_name_H-M   'P 1'
#
loop_
_entity.id
_entity.type
_entity.pdbx_description
1 polymer ?
#
loop_
_entity_poly.entity_id
_entity_poly.type
_entity_poly.pdbx_seq_one_letter_code
_entity_poly.pdbx_strand_id
1 'polypeptide(L)'
;MFKSKEIIHIVAVDENMGIGKDGKLLYSIPNDLKYFRDTTLGHSLLCGRKTYNSFPKPLDRRIVQCITRNGSESSYDILIDGLYDAVHNSHLLNTDKIFIVGGASLYEQTADIVDTLLITEIKSNSKEADTFYTIPEGFIKVWESDTQHSVNGLSFKFTKWKREE
;
A
#
# COMPACT_ATOMS: atom_id res chain seq x y z
N MET A 1 -14.53 3.07 -24.66
CA MET A 1 -14.08 3.97 -23.59
C MET A 1 -13.56 3.13 -22.43
N PHE A 2 -12.36 3.38 -21.99
CA PHE A 2 -11.79 2.64 -20.87
C PHE A 2 -12.34 3.16 -19.56
N LYS A 3 -12.83 2.25 -18.72
CA LYS A 3 -13.24 2.61 -17.37
C LYS A 3 -11.98 2.95 -16.57
N SER A 4 -11.96 4.10 -15.92
CA SER A 4 -10.86 4.49 -15.06
C SER A 4 -10.76 3.54 -13.88
N LYS A 5 -9.54 3.11 -13.58
CA LYS A 5 -9.29 2.28 -12.41
C LYS A 5 -9.12 3.17 -11.19
N GLU A 6 -9.61 2.68 -10.05
CA GLU A 6 -9.39 3.37 -8.78
C GLU A 6 -7.98 3.04 -8.27
N ILE A 7 -7.21 4.07 -7.98
CA ILE A 7 -5.84 3.93 -7.46
C ILE A 7 -5.89 4.17 -5.95
N ILE A 8 -5.40 3.21 -5.19
CA ILE A 8 -5.56 3.20 -3.73
C ILE A 8 -4.20 3.00 -3.08
N HIS A 9 -3.84 3.89 -2.15
CA HIS A 9 -2.74 3.63 -1.23
C HIS A 9 -3.27 2.79 -0.08
N ILE A 10 -2.58 1.70 0.26
CA ILE A 10 -2.89 0.91 1.45
C ILE A 10 -1.61 0.85 2.30
N VAL A 11 -1.71 1.32 3.55
CA VAL A 11 -0.52 1.53 4.39
C VAL A 11 -0.92 1.51 5.86
N ALA A 12 -0.01 1.05 6.73
CA ALA A 12 -0.16 1.12 8.18
C ALA A 12 0.88 2.10 8.73
N VAL A 13 0.42 3.06 9.54
CA VAL A 13 1.27 4.12 10.08
C VAL A 13 1.13 4.18 11.60
N ASP A 14 2.17 4.61 12.28
CA ASP A 14 2.09 4.93 13.70
C ASP A 14 1.79 6.42 13.92
N GLU A 15 1.86 6.87 15.17
CA GLU A 15 1.53 8.26 15.51
C GLU A 15 2.49 9.27 14.90
N ASN A 16 3.68 8.84 14.50
CA ASN A 16 4.67 9.67 13.80
C ASN A 16 4.67 9.47 12.29
N MET A 17 3.66 8.77 11.75
CA MET A 17 3.58 8.42 10.34
C MET A 17 4.68 7.46 9.89
N GLY A 18 5.32 6.76 10.83
CA GLY A 18 6.33 5.75 10.52
C GLY A 18 5.72 4.50 9.91
N ILE A 19 6.37 3.94 8.90
CA ILE A 19 5.88 2.76 8.19
C ILE A 19 6.90 1.62 8.13
N GLY A 20 8.17 1.90 8.33
CA GLY A 20 9.17 0.85 8.21
C GLY A 20 10.49 1.19 8.85
N LYS A 21 11.31 0.14 8.97
CA LYS A 21 12.71 0.22 9.40
C LYS A 21 13.48 -0.91 8.76
N ASP A 22 14.65 -0.58 8.21
CA ASP A 22 15.57 -1.55 7.60
C ASP A 22 14.89 -2.43 6.53
N GLY A 23 13.97 -1.83 5.76
CA GLY A 23 13.26 -2.53 4.68
C GLY A 23 12.14 -3.44 5.14
N LYS A 24 11.76 -3.38 6.41
CA LYS A 24 10.68 -4.22 6.98
C LYS A 24 9.57 -3.36 7.56
N LEU A 25 8.38 -3.94 7.70
CA LEU A 25 7.28 -3.28 8.37
C LEU A 25 7.68 -2.93 9.80
N LEU A 26 7.29 -1.74 10.24
CA LEU A 26 7.58 -1.27 11.59
C LEU A 26 6.81 -2.08 12.64
N TYR A 27 5.57 -2.47 12.32
CA TYR A 27 4.71 -3.26 13.19
C TYR A 27 4.14 -4.45 12.43
N SER A 28 4.09 -5.61 13.07
CA SER A 28 3.43 -6.79 12.51
C SER A 28 2.17 -7.06 13.34
N ILE A 29 1.01 -6.78 12.76
CA ILE A 29 -0.28 -6.95 13.41
C ILE A 29 -1.10 -7.94 12.61
N PRO A 30 -1.38 -9.15 13.14
CA PRO A 30 -2.10 -10.19 12.39
C PRO A 30 -3.43 -9.73 11.81
N ASN A 31 -4.20 -8.94 12.57
CA ASN A 31 -5.49 -8.43 12.08
C ASN A 31 -5.31 -7.47 10.91
N ASP A 32 -4.24 -6.68 10.90
CA ASP A 32 -3.95 -5.78 9.80
C ASP A 32 -3.48 -6.55 8.56
N LEU A 33 -2.70 -7.61 8.75
CA LEU A 33 -2.29 -8.47 7.65
C LEU A 33 -3.49 -9.17 7.01
N LYS A 34 -4.45 -9.60 7.83
CA LYS A 34 -5.69 -10.18 7.33
C LYS A 34 -6.52 -9.15 6.57
N TYR A 35 -6.63 -7.94 7.10
CA TYR A 35 -7.33 -6.83 6.45
C TYR A 35 -6.69 -6.53 5.09
N PHE A 36 -5.37 -6.46 5.03
CA PHE A 36 -4.64 -6.26 3.79
C PHE A 36 -4.97 -7.35 2.77
N ARG A 37 -4.91 -8.61 3.20
CA ARG A 37 -5.22 -9.74 2.34
C ARG A 37 -6.66 -9.68 1.81
N ASP A 38 -7.61 -9.52 2.71
CA ASP A 38 -9.03 -9.53 2.35
C ASP A 38 -9.40 -8.36 1.44
N THR A 39 -8.77 -7.22 1.64
CA THR A 39 -9.03 -6.00 0.87
C THR A 39 -8.43 -6.09 -0.53
N THR A 40 -7.23 -6.65 -0.67
CA THR A 40 -6.51 -6.67 -1.95
C THR A 40 -6.77 -7.92 -2.79
N LEU A 41 -7.40 -8.94 -2.22
CA LEU A 41 -7.61 -10.22 -2.90
C LEU A 41 -8.39 -10.03 -4.20
N GLY A 42 -7.89 -10.60 -5.29
CA GLY A 42 -8.51 -10.50 -6.61
C GLY A 42 -8.15 -9.23 -7.37
N HIS A 43 -7.30 -8.38 -6.82
CA HIS A 43 -6.94 -7.12 -7.45
C HIS A 43 -5.45 -7.06 -7.82
N SER A 44 -5.08 -5.98 -8.49
CA SER A 44 -3.71 -5.70 -8.90
C SER A 44 -2.99 -4.89 -7.82
N LEU A 45 -1.74 -5.24 -7.54
CA LEU A 45 -0.89 -4.54 -6.59
C LEU A 45 0.33 -3.97 -7.30
N LEU A 46 0.69 -2.72 -6.96
CA LEU A 46 1.94 -2.11 -7.40
C LEU A 46 2.86 -1.94 -6.21
N CYS A 47 4.11 -2.32 -6.36
CA CYS A 47 5.11 -2.12 -5.31
C CYS A 47 6.49 -1.90 -5.91
N GLY A 48 7.39 -1.37 -5.09
CA GLY A 48 8.81 -1.30 -5.44
C GLY A 48 9.50 -2.64 -5.13
N ARG A 49 10.74 -2.76 -5.61
CA ARG A 49 11.51 -4.00 -5.47
C ARG A 49 11.72 -4.42 -4.01
N LYS A 50 12.09 -3.47 -3.14
CA LYS A 50 12.32 -3.80 -1.73
C LYS A 50 11.07 -4.32 -1.04
N THR A 51 9.93 -3.71 -1.34
CA THR A 51 8.65 -4.14 -0.79
C THR A 51 8.29 -5.53 -1.31
N TYR A 52 8.46 -5.78 -2.60
CA TYR A 52 8.22 -7.10 -3.17
C TYR A 52 9.07 -8.17 -2.48
N ASN A 53 10.36 -7.89 -2.29
CA ASN A 53 11.27 -8.82 -1.67
C ASN A 53 11.00 -9.04 -0.18
N SER A 54 10.22 -8.17 0.46
CA SER A 54 9.86 -8.31 1.86
C SER A 54 8.73 -9.32 2.10
N PHE A 55 7.99 -9.69 1.06
CA PHE A 55 6.93 -10.68 1.20
C PHE A 55 7.55 -12.06 1.43
N PRO A 56 7.11 -12.79 2.47
CA PRO A 56 7.73 -14.09 2.79
C PRO A 56 7.43 -15.16 1.74
N LYS A 57 6.39 -14.97 0.92
CA LYS A 57 6.01 -15.86 -0.16
C LYS A 57 5.15 -15.09 -1.15
N PRO A 58 4.98 -15.59 -2.39
CA PRO A 58 4.09 -14.95 -3.36
C PRO A 58 2.68 -14.77 -2.81
N LEU A 59 2.08 -13.62 -3.14
CA LEU A 59 0.72 -13.31 -2.69
C LEU A 59 -0.28 -14.00 -3.62
N ASP A 60 -1.11 -14.90 -3.05
CA ASP A 60 -2.07 -15.67 -3.83
C ASP A 60 -3.24 -14.80 -4.30
N ARG A 61 -3.81 -15.15 -5.46
CA ARG A 61 -5.01 -14.51 -6.05
C ARG A 61 -4.85 -13.00 -6.26
N ARG A 62 -3.63 -12.53 -6.44
CA ARG A 62 -3.33 -11.13 -6.71
C ARG A 62 -2.22 -11.08 -7.73
N ILE A 63 -2.28 -10.09 -8.61
CA ILE A 63 -1.23 -9.87 -9.58
C ILE A 63 -0.36 -8.74 -9.08
N VAL A 64 0.89 -9.05 -8.74
CA VAL A 64 1.83 -8.09 -8.19
C VAL A 64 2.72 -7.57 -9.30
N GLN A 65 2.66 -6.26 -9.53
CA GLN A 65 3.50 -5.58 -10.49
C GLN A 65 4.64 -4.90 -9.73
N CYS A 66 5.86 -5.33 -9.97
CA CYS A 66 7.03 -4.75 -9.33
C CYS A 66 7.62 -3.68 -10.24
N ILE A 67 7.67 -2.45 -9.77
CA ILE A 67 8.22 -1.34 -10.52
C ILE A 67 9.71 -1.26 -10.25
N THR A 68 10.51 -1.29 -11.30
CA THR A 68 11.96 -1.25 -11.20
C THR A 68 12.55 -0.38 -12.29
N ARG A 69 13.75 0.15 -12.03
CA ARG A 69 14.45 0.97 -13.01
C ARG A 69 15.22 0.13 -14.04
N ASN A 70 15.51 -1.13 -13.74
CA ASN A 70 16.42 -1.93 -14.55
C ASN A 70 15.77 -3.07 -15.34
N GLY A 71 14.56 -3.45 -15.04
CA GLY A 71 13.83 -4.47 -15.79
C GLY A 71 14.48 -5.87 -15.84
N SER A 72 15.46 -6.16 -14.98
CA SER A 72 16.28 -7.38 -15.11
C SER A 72 16.06 -8.45 -14.05
N GLU A 73 15.11 -8.26 -13.15
CA GLU A 73 14.84 -9.20 -12.07
C GLU A 73 13.81 -10.23 -12.51
N SER A 74 14.16 -11.51 -12.47
CA SER A 74 13.33 -12.58 -13.04
C SER A 74 12.37 -13.26 -12.07
N SER A 75 12.37 -12.86 -10.78
CA SER A 75 11.57 -13.52 -9.74
C SER A 75 10.23 -12.84 -9.47
N TYR A 76 9.88 -11.80 -10.21
CA TYR A 76 8.66 -11.04 -10.00
C TYR A 76 7.50 -11.60 -10.82
N ASP A 77 6.27 -11.44 -10.31
CA ASP A 77 5.06 -11.82 -11.03
C ASP A 77 4.95 -11.06 -12.35
N ILE A 78 5.12 -9.74 -12.29
CA ILE A 78 5.20 -8.88 -13.46
C ILE A 78 6.24 -7.80 -13.17
N LEU A 79 7.21 -7.68 -14.06
CA LEU A 79 8.23 -6.66 -13.96
C LEU A 79 7.86 -5.49 -14.87
N ILE A 80 7.69 -4.32 -14.30
CA ILE A 80 7.29 -3.11 -15.04
C ILE A 80 8.40 -2.07 -14.93
N ASP A 81 8.83 -1.58 -16.07
CA ASP A 81 9.89 -0.58 -16.15
C ASP A 81 9.25 0.81 -16.23
N GLY A 82 8.73 1.27 -15.10
CA GLY A 82 8.20 2.61 -14.98
C GLY A 82 6.76 2.67 -14.54
N LEU A 83 6.45 3.74 -13.83
CA LEU A 83 5.14 3.95 -13.24
C LEU A 83 4.04 4.14 -14.29
N TYR A 84 4.36 4.87 -15.37
CA TYR A 84 3.40 5.12 -16.43
C TYR A 84 2.84 3.81 -17.00
N ASP A 85 3.74 2.89 -17.35
CA ASP A 85 3.33 1.60 -17.91
C ASP A 85 2.54 0.77 -16.90
N ALA A 86 2.94 0.80 -15.64
CA ALA A 86 2.24 0.08 -14.59
C ALA A 86 0.77 0.54 -14.48
N VAL A 87 0.54 1.84 -14.47
CA VAL A 87 -0.81 2.38 -14.33
C VAL A 87 -1.62 2.19 -15.61
N HIS A 88 -1.03 2.48 -16.76
CA HIS A 88 -1.76 2.46 -18.04
C HIS A 88 -2.04 1.05 -18.56
N ASN A 89 -1.18 0.09 -18.24
CA ASN A 89 -1.37 -1.28 -18.68
C ASN A 89 -2.18 -2.14 -17.70
N SER A 90 -2.55 -1.58 -16.55
CA SER A 90 -3.30 -2.31 -15.53
C SER A 90 -4.67 -2.78 -16.02
N HIS A 91 -5.24 -2.14 -17.04
CA HIS A 91 -6.51 -2.57 -17.62
C HIS A 91 -6.43 -3.99 -18.20
N LEU A 92 -5.23 -4.45 -18.56
CA LEU A 92 -5.01 -5.81 -19.07
C LEU A 92 -5.20 -6.87 -17.98
N LEU A 93 -5.22 -6.47 -16.72
CA LEU A 93 -5.30 -7.38 -15.59
C LEU A 93 -6.73 -7.63 -15.12
N ASN A 94 -7.71 -7.09 -15.84
CA ASN A 94 -9.14 -7.29 -15.58
C ASN A 94 -9.53 -7.00 -14.12
N THR A 95 -8.99 -5.91 -13.57
CA THR A 95 -9.32 -5.44 -12.23
C THR A 95 -9.72 -3.96 -12.29
N ASP A 96 -10.64 -3.54 -11.43
CA ASP A 96 -11.07 -2.14 -11.36
C ASP A 96 -10.34 -1.35 -10.27
N LYS A 97 -9.48 -2.00 -9.50
CA LYS A 97 -8.72 -1.37 -8.42
C LYS A 97 -7.24 -1.72 -8.53
N ILE A 98 -6.39 -0.74 -8.26
CA ILE A 98 -4.95 -0.90 -8.20
C ILE A 98 -4.51 -0.45 -6.81
N PHE A 99 -3.92 -1.37 -6.04
CA PHE A 99 -3.42 -1.06 -4.70
C PHE A 99 -1.93 -0.80 -4.76
N ILE A 100 -1.50 0.35 -4.27
CA ILE A 100 -0.10 0.69 -4.13
C ILE A 100 0.30 0.35 -2.71
N VAL A 101 1.26 -0.55 -2.55
CA VAL A 101 1.58 -1.15 -1.27
C VAL A 101 2.99 -0.80 -0.76
N GLY A 102 3.62 0.16 -1.38
CA GLY A 102 4.91 0.70 -0.90
C GLY A 102 6.06 0.49 -1.87
N GLY A 103 7.19 0.98 -1.53
CA GLY A 103 7.50 1.78 -0.34
C GLY A 103 7.24 3.27 -0.46
N ALA A 104 7.88 4.00 0.44
CA ALA A 104 7.67 5.44 0.56
C ALA A 104 7.84 6.20 -0.74
N SER A 105 8.86 5.87 -1.52
CA SER A 105 9.11 6.52 -2.81
C SER A 105 7.93 6.34 -3.77
N LEU A 106 7.36 5.15 -3.81
CA LEU A 106 6.23 4.89 -4.70
C LEU A 106 4.96 5.60 -4.24
N TYR A 107 4.73 5.68 -2.93
CA TYR A 107 3.63 6.49 -2.41
C TYR A 107 3.77 7.95 -2.82
N GLU A 108 4.97 8.51 -2.72
CA GLU A 108 5.22 9.90 -3.13
C GLU A 108 5.00 10.11 -4.62
N GLN A 109 5.51 9.20 -5.43
CA GLN A 109 5.39 9.31 -6.90
C GLN A 109 3.96 9.21 -7.38
N THR A 110 3.08 8.61 -6.61
CA THR A 110 1.67 8.42 -6.97
C THR A 110 0.73 9.38 -6.23
N ALA A 111 1.28 10.31 -5.44
CA ALA A 111 0.46 11.22 -4.62
C ALA A 111 -0.51 12.07 -5.47
N ASP A 112 -0.12 12.40 -6.70
CA ASP A 112 -0.96 13.23 -7.58
C ASP A 112 -2.10 12.44 -8.24
N ILE A 113 -1.98 11.12 -8.33
CA ILE A 113 -2.94 10.30 -9.08
C ILE A 113 -3.77 9.36 -8.20
N VAL A 114 -3.43 9.22 -6.94
CA VAL A 114 -4.16 8.32 -6.03
C VAL A 114 -5.56 8.88 -5.74
N ASP A 115 -6.54 8.00 -5.70
CA ASP A 115 -7.95 8.36 -5.49
C ASP A 115 -8.41 8.15 -4.06
N THR A 116 -7.87 7.14 -3.39
CA THR A 116 -8.32 6.71 -2.07
C THR A 116 -7.12 6.28 -1.23
N LEU A 117 -7.16 6.61 0.05
CA LEU A 117 -6.16 6.12 1.00
C LEU A 117 -6.86 5.20 2.00
N LEU A 118 -6.30 4.02 2.19
CA LEU A 118 -6.69 3.10 3.26
C LEU A 118 -5.53 3.07 4.23
N ILE A 119 -5.70 3.73 5.37
CA ILE A 119 -4.64 3.90 6.35
C ILE A 119 -5.04 3.22 7.65
N THR A 120 -4.21 2.26 8.08
CA THR A 120 -4.34 1.69 9.42
C THR A 120 -3.55 2.59 10.36
N GLU A 121 -4.24 3.21 11.32
CA GLU A 121 -3.62 4.12 12.29
C GLU A 121 -3.31 3.34 13.55
N ILE A 122 -2.03 3.14 13.81
CA ILE A 122 -1.56 2.37 14.97
C ILE A 122 -1.22 3.34 16.10
N LYS A 123 -1.79 3.09 17.28
CA LYS A 123 -1.51 3.91 18.46
C LYS A 123 -0.21 3.46 19.11
N SER A 124 0.88 3.94 18.56
CA SER A 124 2.22 3.69 19.05
C SER A 124 3.15 4.77 18.53
N ASN A 125 4.23 4.99 19.23
CA ASN A 125 5.19 6.03 18.91
C ASN A 125 6.59 5.41 18.96
N SER A 126 6.96 4.72 17.89
CA SER A 126 8.31 4.16 17.77
C SER A 126 9.26 5.22 17.25
N LYS A 127 10.35 5.42 17.95
CA LYS A 127 11.44 6.30 17.51
C LYS A 127 12.39 5.60 16.54
N GLU A 128 12.10 4.35 16.20
CA GLU A 128 12.99 3.54 15.38
C GLU A 128 12.68 3.61 13.88
N ALA A 129 11.53 4.16 13.48
CA ALA A 129 11.16 4.24 12.08
C ALA A 129 12.20 5.05 11.29
N ASP A 130 12.60 4.53 10.14
CA ASP A 130 13.46 5.24 9.19
C ASP A 130 12.72 5.57 7.89
N THR A 131 11.49 5.12 7.77
CA THR A 131 10.67 5.31 6.57
C THR A 131 9.28 5.79 7.00
N PHE A 132 8.78 6.82 6.30
CA PHE A 132 7.56 7.51 6.70
C PHE A 132 6.60 7.66 5.52
N TYR A 133 5.31 7.76 5.83
CA TYR A 133 4.26 8.05 4.87
C TYR A 133 3.78 9.48 5.07
N THR A 134 3.55 10.18 3.97
CA THR A 134 2.97 11.53 4.00
C THR A 134 1.59 11.47 3.35
N ILE A 135 0.57 11.91 4.07
CA ILE A 135 -0.78 11.99 3.49
C ILE A 135 -0.76 13.08 2.41
N PRO A 136 -1.13 12.74 1.16
CA PRO A 136 -1.16 13.74 0.11
C PRO A 136 -2.10 14.90 0.44
N GLU A 137 -1.74 16.08 -0.02
CA GLU A 137 -2.55 17.28 0.21
C GLU A 137 -3.93 17.12 -0.42
N GLY A 138 -4.96 17.61 0.28
CA GLY A 138 -6.33 17.59 -0.24
C GLY A 138 -7.13 16.36 0.13
N PHE A 139 -6.59 15.46 0.93
CA PHE A 139 -7.33 14.29 1.41
C PHE A 139 -7.97 14.55 2.76
N ILE A 140 -9.18 14.07 2.95
CA ILE A 140 -9.89 14.12 4.23
C ILE A 140 -10.31 12.71 4.63
N LYS A 141 -10.31 12.46 5.94
CA LYS A 141 -10.78 11.20 6.49
C LYS A 141 -12.30 11.13 6.37
N VAL A 142 -12.83 10.12 5.67
CA VAL A 142 -14.26 9.96 5.44
C VAL A 142 -14.85 8.81 6.24
N TRP A 143 -14.03 7.94 6.81
CA TRP A 143 -14.50 6.82 7.61
C TRP A 143 -13.40 6.33 8.54
N GLU A 144 -13.77 5.88 9.71
CA GLU A 144 -12.86 5.14 10.60
C GLU A 144 -13.62 4.04 11.33
N SER A 145 -12.92 2.94 11.59
CA SER A 145 -13.47 1.83 12.35
C SER A 145 -13.44 2.14 13.85
N ASP A 146 -14.11 1.29 14.63
CA ASP A 146 -13.88 1.24 16.08
C ASP A 146 -12.42 0.85 16.35
N THR A 147 -11.94 1.17 17.55
CA THR A 147 -10.59 0.77 17.96
C THR A 147 -10.49 -0.74 18.00
N GLN A 148 -9.48 -1.27 17.32
CA GLN A 148 -9.15 -2.68 17.34
C GLN A 148 -7.98 -2.92 18.30
N HIS A 149 -7.86 -4.14 18.79
CA HIS A 149 -6.78 -4.51 19.70
C HIS A 149 -6.07 -5.76 19.16
N SER A 150 -4.75 -5.69 19.11
CA SER A 150 -3.97 -6.83 18.67
C SER A 150 -3.52 -7.68 19.87
N VAL A 151 -3.18 -8.94 19.60
CA VAL A 151 -2.70 -9.87 20.64
C VAL A 151 -1.38 -9.40 21.28
N ASN A 152 -0.63 -8.55 20.60
CA ASN A 152 0.62 -8.00 21.13
C ASN A 152 0.45 -6.65 21.84
N GLY A 153 -0.78 -6.27 22.18
CA GLY A 153 -1.07 -5.11 23.00
C GLY A 153 -1.17 -3.78 22.25
N LEU A 154 -1.12 -3.80 20.92
CA LEU A 154 -1.26 -2.59 20.13
C LEU A 154 -2.74 -2.30 19.83
N SER A 155 -3.12 -1.03 19.92
CA SER A 155 -4.44 -0.56 19.50
C SER A 155 -4.32 0.12 18.14
N PHE A 156 -5.32 -0.06 17.28
CA PHE A 156 -5.28 0.53 15.95
C PHE A 156 -6.71 0.72 15.42
N LYS A 157 -6.81 1.54 14.37
CA LYS A 157 -8.08 1.77 13.65
C LYS A 157 -7.83 1.65 12.16
N PHE A 158 -8.79 1.11 11.43
CA PHE A 158 -8.79 1.21 9.97
C PHE A 158 -9.46 2.52 9.58
N THR A 159 -8.88 3.24 8.62
CA THR A 159 -9.43 4.50 8.16
C THR A 159 -9.45 4.57 6.64
N LYS A 160 -10.35 5.38 6.11
CA LYS A 160 -10.49 5.61 4.67
C LYS A 160 -10.51 7.11 4.42
N TRP A 161 -9.75 7.53 3.42
CA TRP A 161 -9.59 8.94 3.07
C TRP A 161 -9.91 9.14 1.60
N LYS A 162 -10.52 10.26 1.27
CA LYS A 162 -10.86 10.64 -0.10
C LYS A 162 -10.40 12.07 -0.36
N ARG A 163 -10.22 12.42 -1.65
CA ARG A 163 -9.95 13.80 -1.99
C ARG A 163 -11.13 14.67 -1.66
N GLU A 164 -10.85 15.85 -1.13
CA GLU A 164 -11.88 16.87 -0.90
C GLU A 164 -12.27 17.45 -2.26
N GLU A 165 -13.57 17.50 -2.53
CA GLU A 165 -14.10 18.06 -3.76
C GLU A 165 -14.28 19.57 -3.70
#